data_890afa297619b1a0e92ae6f323b526de
#
_entry.id   890afa297619b1a0e92ae6f323b526de
#
_cell.length_a   1.000
_cell.length_b   1.000
_cell.length_c   1.000
_cell.angle_alpha   90.00
_cell.angle_beta   90.00
_cell.angle_gamma   90.00
#
_symmetry.space_group_name_H-M   'P 1'
#
loop_
_entity.id
_entity.type
_entity.pdbx_description
1 polymer ?
#
loop_
_entity_poly.entity_id
_entity_poly.type
_entity_poly.pdbx_seq_one_letter_code
_entity_poly.pdbx_strand_id
1 'polypeptide(L)'
;MEKNKKLTLTAVLVIVVAVLIDQVIKILVRTQMEQGETISVIGNWFLLHFVENEGIAFGVSFGQKIGKLLLSLFRIGVVGFLTYYVFRRIKEGKLRTGTVVLSSLVLAGAIGNIIDSLFYGVIFGYAPILYGSVVDMFYFPLFLLPDWFPVFGGEYFFPAVFNFADSCVTVGLIGLLFFLKDFADEKKGEK
;
A
#
# COMPACT_ATOMS: atom_id res chain seq x y z
N MET A 1 -5.16 26.53 -16.71
CA MET A 1 -4.09 25.66 -17.28
C MET A 1 -2.90 25.51 -16.33
N GLU A 2 -2.31 26.56 -15.82
CA GLU A 2 -1.11 26.49 -14.94
C GLU A 2 -1.34 25.71 -13.63
N LYS A 3 -2.48 25.96 -12.94
CA LYS A 3 -2.86 25.23 -11.72
C LYS A 3 -2.90 23.72 -11.93
N ASN A 4 -3.51 23.26 -13.02
CA ASN A 4 -3.63 21.82 -13.30
C ASN A 4 -2.27 21.19 -13.62
N LYS A 5 -1.37 21.91 -14.29
CA LYS A 5 0.02 21.47 -14.52
C LYS A 5 0.77 21.32 -13.19
N LYS A 6 0.64 22.28 -12.26
CA LYS A 6 1.23 22.20 -10.93
C LYS A 6 0.68 21.00 -10.14
N LEU A 7 -0.64 20.76 -10.14
CA LEU A 7 -1.26 19.61 -9.50
C LEU A 7 -0.81 18.28 -10.09
N THR A 8 -0.69 18.19 -11.42
CA THR A 8 -0.17 16.99 -12.09
C THR A 8 1.28 16.72 -11.68
N LEU A 9 2.12 17.76 -11.66
CA LEU A 9 3.52 17.64 -11.22
C LEU A 9 3.59 17.20 -9.74
N THR A 10 2.78 17.79 -8.86
CA THR A 10 2.68 17.38 -7.47
C THR A 10 2.31 15.90 -7.35
N ALA A 11 1.29 15.44 -8.09
CA ALA A 11 0.88 14.05 -8.07
C ALA A 11 2.02 13.11 -8.47
N VAL A 12 2.69 13.40 -9.59
CA VAL A 12 3.81 12.59 -10.09
C VAL A 12 4.96 12.57 -9.08
N LEU A 13 5.34 13.73 -8.52
CA LEU A 13 6.42 13.80 -7.54
C LEU A 13 6.10 12.99 -6.27
N VAL A 14 4.89 13.11 -5.72
CA VAL A 14 4.47 12.33 -4.54
C VAL A 14 4.52 10.83 -4.84
N ILE A 15 3.99 10.41 -5.98
CA ILE A 15 4.00 8.99 -6.38
C ILE A 15 5.44 8.49 -6.51
N VAL A 16 6.27 9.18 -7.27
CA VAL A 16 7.66 8.73 -7.52
C VAL A 16 8.46 8.67 -6.22
N VAL A 17 8.40 9.73 -5.39
CA VAL A 17 9.16 9.77 -4.14
C VAL A 17 8.69 8.67 -3.17
N ALA A 18 7.39 8.50 -3.00
CA ALA A 18 6.86 7.49 -2.08
C ALA A 18 7.16 6.06 -2.56
N VAL A 19 7.05 5.78 -3.87
CA VAL A 19 7.43 4.47 -4.44
C VAL A 19 8.93 4.22 -4.27
N LEU A 20 9.78 5.21 -4.51
CA LEU A 20 11.23 5.05 -4.32
C LEU A 20 11.57 4.73 -2.86
N ILE A 21 10.98 5.45 -1.89
CA ILE A 21 11.18 5.17 -0.47
C ILE A 21 10.75 3.74 -0.14
N ASP A 22 9.55 3.33 -0.57
CA ASP A 22 9.04 1.98 -0.35
C ASP A 22 9.98 0.91 -0.89
N GLN A 23 10.38 1.04 -2.16
CA GLN A 23 11.24 0.05 -2.82
C GLN A 23 12.64 -0.01 -2.23
N VAL A 24 13.22 1.14 -1.84
CA VAL A 24 14.53 1.16 -1.15
C VAL A 24 14.45 0.40 0.17
N ILE A 25 13.43 0.67 1.01
CA ILE A 25 13.25 -0.02 2.28
C ILE A 25 13.08 -1.53 2.06
N LYS A 26 12.21 -1.93 1.14
CA LYS A 26 11.92 -3.33 0.82
C LYS A 26 13.15 -4.08 0.31
N ILE A 27 13.93 -3.48 -0.58
CA ILE A 27 15.17 -4.08 -1.10
C ILE A 27 16.18 -4.23 0.02
N LEU A 28 16.35 -3.22 0.90
CA LEU A 28 17.26 -3.31 2.04
C LEU A 28 16.86 -4.45 2.98
N VAL A 29 15.57 -4.54 3.36
CA VAL A 29 15.08 -5.63 4.21
C VAL A 29 15.30 -6.99 3.53
N ARG A 30 14.90 -7.12 2.27
CA ARG A 30 15.01 -8.39 1.53
C ARG A 30 16.46 -8.88 1.35
N THR A 31 17.43 -7.95 1.29
CA THR A 31 18.84 -8.28 1.04
C THR A 31 19.68 -8.34 2.31
N GLN A 32 19.24 -7.75 3.42
CA GLN A 32 20.01 -7.66 4.66
C GLN A 32 19.41 -8.46 5.83
N MET A 33 18.19 -8.97 5.69
CA MET A 33 17.51 -9.75 6.72
C MET A 33 17.15 -11.14 6.20
N GLU A 34 17.14 -12.12 7.09
CA GLU A 34 16.57 -13.44 6.81
C GLU A 34 15.06 -13.44 6.99
N GLN A 35 14.34 -14.23 6.21
CA GLN A 35 12.88 -14.34 6.35
C GLN A 35 12.51 -14.84 7.75
N GLY A 36 11.63 -14.12 8.45
CA GLY A 36 11.26 -14.37 9.84
C GLY A 36 12.17 -13.70 10.87
N GLU A 37 13.28 -13.07 10.44
CA GLU A 37 14.15 -12.33 11.34
C GLU A 37 13.44 -11.12 11.94
N THR A 38 13.79 -10.81 13.20
CA THR A 38 13.26 -9.67 13.94
C THR A 38 14.40 -8.84 14.51
N ILE A 39 14.45 -7.56 14.18
CA ILE A 39 15.41 -6.58 14.67
C ILE A 39 14.69 -5.51 15.48
N SER A 40 15.14 -5.26 16.71
CA SER A 40 14.62 -4.17 17.53
C SER A 40 15.14 -2.83 17.02
N VAL A 41 14.23 -1.89 16.70
CA VAL A 41 14.59 -0.52 16.30
C VAL A 41 14.45 0.41 17.49
N ILE A 42 13.31 0.37 18.20
CA ILE A 42 13.08 1.17 19.41
C ILE A 42 12.44 0.27 20.49
N GLY A 43 13.26 -0.16 21.46
CA GLY A 43 12.79 -1.02 22.54
C GLY A 43 12.07 -2.26 22.03
N ASN A 44 10.94 -2.61 22.68
CA ASN A 44 10.15 -3.78 22.31
C ASN A 44 8.84 -3.42 21.57
N TRP A 45 8.66 -2.14 21.20
CA TRP A 45 7.40 -1.67 20.62
C TRP A 45 7.49 -1.28 19.15
N PHE A 46 8.70 -1.04 18.60
CA PHE A 46 8.94 -0.88 17.17
C PHE A 46 10.05 -1.79 16.71
N LEU A 47 9.67 -2.79 15.95
CA LEU A 47 10.54 -3.83 15.43
C LEU A 47 10.50 -3.83 13.90
N LEU A 48 11.59 -4.27 13.28
CA LEU A 48 11.57 -4.74 11.90
C LEU A 48 11.44 -6.27 11.95
N HIS A 49 10.38 -6.79 11.37
CA HIS A 49 10.12 -8.23 11.25
C HIS A 49 9.89 -8.58 9.79
N PHE A 50 10.85 -9.25 9.15
CA PHE A 50 10.78 -9.54 7.74
C PHE A 50 9.81 -10.68 7.44
N VAL A 51 8.73 -10.37 6.73
CA VAL A 51 7.73 -11.35 6.26
C VAL A 51 7.50 -11.19 4.77
N GLU A 52 7.45 -12.31 4.05
CA GLU A 52 6.98 -12.35 2.67
C GLU A 52 5.47 -12.63 2.65
N ASN A 53 4.69 -11.64 2.23
CA ASN A 53 3.24 -11.70 2.19
C ASN A 53 2.76 -12.10 0.78
N GLU A 54 2.19 -13.27 0.66
CA GLU A 54 1.62 -13.74 -0.61
C GLU A 54 0.29 -13.07 -0.99
N GLY A 55 -0.26 -12.23 -0.10
CA GLY A 55 -1.52 -11.52 -0.32
C GLY A 55 -2.78 -12.39 -0.19
N ILE A 56 -2.64 -13.60 0.33
CA ILE A 56 -3.74 -14.56 0.52
C ILE A 56 -4.25 -14.43 1.96
N ALA A 57 -5.03 -13.37 2.26
CA ALA A 57 -5.55 -13.13 3.61
C ALA A 57 -6.74 -14.03 4.01
N PHE A 58 -7.30 -14.83 3.12
CA PHE A 58 -8.58 -15.53 3.40
C PHE A 58 -8.62 -17.00 3.00
N GLY A 59 -7.55 -17.79 3.09
CA GLY A 59 -7.66 -19.25 3.00
C GLY A 59 -8.51 -19.78 1.82
N VAL A 60 -8.79 -18.95 0.81
CA VAL A 60 -9.60 -19.34 -0.35
C VAL A 60 -8.75 -20.23 -1.23
N SER A 61 -8.96 -21.51 -1.09
CA SER A 61 -8.32 -22.61 -1.81
C SER A 61 -8.74 -22.70 -3.29
N PHE A 62 -8.65 -21.60 -4.02
CA PHE A 62 -8.53 -21.66 -5.46
C PHE A 62 -7.05 -21.84 -5.80
N GLY A 63 -6.49 -23.01 -5.66
CA GLY A 63 -5.08 -23.34 -5.89
C GLY A 63 -4.14 -22.12 -5.75
N GLN A 64 -3.24 -22.11 -4.77
CA GLN A 64 -2.40 -20.94 -4.38
C GLN A 64 -1.90 -20.11 -5.57
N LYS A 65 -1.54 -20.72 -6.69
CA LYS A 65 -1.03 -20.04 -7.90
C LYS A 65 -2.11 -19.22 -8.62
N ILE A 66 -3.33 -19.74 -8.78
CA ILE A 66 -4.41 -19.04 -9.49
C ILE A 66 -4.88 -17.83 -8.66
N GLY A 67 -5.05 -18.01 -7.35
CA GLY A 67 -5.43 -16.90 -6.44
C GLY A 67 -4.43 -15.76 -6.47
N LYS A 68 -3.12 -16.04 -6.45
CA LYS A 68 -2.06 -15.05 -6.54
C LYS A 68 -2.06 -14.30 -7.88
N LEU A 69 -2.24 -15.01 -8.98
CA LEU A 69 -2.36 -14.41 -10.32
C LEU A 69 -3.57 -13.48 -10.40
N LEU A 70 -4.74 -13.94 -9.97
CA LEU A 70 -5.96 -13.14 -9.99
C LEU A 70 -5.83 -11.89 -9.12
N LEU A 71 -5.22 -12.01 -7.95
CA LEU A 71 -4.95 -10.88 -7.07
C LEU A 71 -4.02 -9.85 -7.71
N SER A 72 -2.94 -10.31 -8.36
CA SER A 72 -2.00 -9.43 -9.07
C SER A 72 -2.70 -8.69 -10.23
N LEU A 73 -3.49 -9.40 -11.03
CA LEU A 73 -4.26 -8.79 -12.12
C LEU A 73 -5.32 -7.81 -11.61
N PHE A 74 -6.02 -8.16 -10.52
CA PHE A 74 -6.97 -7.26 -9.88
C PHE A 74 -6.30 -5.97 -9.38
N ARG A 75 -5.16 -6.08 -8.71
CA ARG A 75 -4.37 -4.91 -8.26
C ARG A 75 -3.99 -4.01 -9.43
N ILE A 76 -3.50 -4.58 -10.54
CA ILE A 76 -3.16 -3.81 -11.75
C ILE A 76 -4.39 -3.07 -12.28
N GLY A 77 -5.54 -3.74 -12.39
CA GLY A 77 -6.78 -3.14 -12.85
C GLY A 77 -7.24 -1.97 -11.97
N VAL A 78 -7.21 -2.17 -10.65
CA VAL A 78 -7.57 -1.13 -9.68
C VAL A 78 -6.64 0.07 -9.78
N VAL A 79 -5.33 -0.13 -9.82
CA VAL A 79 -4.35 0.96 -9.93
C VAL A 79 -4.49 1.69 -11.26
N GLY A 80 -4.68 0.97 -12.36
CA GLY A 80 -4.93 1.57 -13.68
C GLY A 80 -6.18 2.46 -13.67
N PHE A 81 -7.28 1.94 -13.11
CA PHE A 81 -8.52 2.70 -12.97
C PHE A 81 -8.37 3.94 -12.08
N LEU A 82 -7.77 3.79 -10.90
CA LEU A 82 -7.56 4.91 -9.97
C LEU A 82 -6.63 5.98 -10.57
N THR A 83 -5.57 5.57 -11.25
CA THR A 83 -4.66 6.48 -11.94
C THR A 83 -5.41 7.30 -12.99
N TYR A 84 -6.16 6.63 -13.87
CA TYR A 84 -6.99 7.29 -14.87
C TYR A 84 -7.96 8.28 -14.24
N TYR A 85 -8.68 7.86 -13.19
CA TYR A 85 -9.66 8.66 -12.50
C TYR A 85 -9.06 9.92 -11.86
N VAL A 86 -7.98 9.78 -11.10
CA VAL A 86 -7.31 10.91 -10.42
C VAL A 86 -6.79 11.93 -11.43
N PHE A 87 -6.06 11.47 -12.47
CA PHE A 87 -5.50 12.40 -13.46
C PHE A 87 -6.58 13.05 -14.32
N ARG A 88 -7.66 12.37 -14.63
CA ARG A 88 -8.84 12.96 -15.28
C ARG A 88 -9.43 14.07 -14.42
N ARG A 89 -9.66 13.82 -13.11
CA ARG A 89 -10.22 14.81 -12.18
C ARG A 89 -9.30 16.02 -11.99
N ILE A 90 -7.98 15.84 -12.01
CA ILE A 90 -7.01 16.94 -12.03
C ILE A 90 -7.20 17.80 -13.28
N LYS A 91 -7.30 17.18 -14.46
CA LYS A 91 -7.52 17.91 -15.73
C LYS A 91 -8.82 18.70 -15.74
N GLU A 92 -9.87 18.17 -15.15
CA GLU A 92 -11.17 18.82 -14.99
C GLU A 92 -11.15 19.97 -13.95
N GLY A 93 -10.04 20.15 -13.22
CA GLY A 93 -9.88 21.21 -12.21
C GLY A 93 -10.71 20.99 -10.93
N LYS A 94 -11.21 19.77 -10.72
CA LYS A 94 -12.15 19.42 -9.64
C LYS A 94 -11.48 19.07 -8.31
N LEU A 95 -10.16 18.89 -8.29
CA LEU A 95 -9.45 18.48 -7.08
C LEU A 95 -8.67 19.63 -6.44
N ARG A 96 -8.62 19.62 -5.10
CA ARG A 96 -7.76 20.49 -4.29
C ARG A 96 -6.37 19.84 -4.12
N THR A 97 -5.38 20.63 -3.77
CA THR A 97 -4.00 20.12 -3.56
C THR A 97 -3.95 19.01 -2.53
N GLY A 98 -4.66 19.14 -1.39
CA GLY A 98 -4.72 18.09 -0.37
C GLY A 98 -5.27 16.77 -0.91
N THR A 99 -6.38 16.82 -1.67
CA THR A 99 -6.98 15.65 -2.31
C THR A 99 -6.03 14.99 -3.30
N VAL A 100 -5.29 15.80 -4.08
CA VAL A 100 -4.28 15.29 -5.02
C VAL A 100 -3.14 14.58 -4.29
N VAL A 101 -2.60 15.17 -3.22
CA VAL A 101 -1.52 14.57 -2.43
C VAL A 101 -1.98 13.24 -1.82
N LEU A 102 -3.15 13.22 -1.17
CA LEU A 102 -3.67 12.02 -0.52
C LEU A 102 -4.00 10.90 -1.53
N SER A 103 -4.63 11.25 -2.66
CA SER A 103 -4.87 10.28 -3.74
C SER A 103 -3.56 9.74 -4.33
N SER A 104 -2.53 10.59 -4.41
CA SER A 104 -1.21 10.18 -4.90
C SER A 104 -0.50 9.26 -3.92
N LEU A 105 -0.69 9.42 -2.60
CA LEU A 105 -0.19 8.45 -1.60
C LEU A 105 -0.86 7.10 -1.75
N VAL A 106 -2.19 7.06 -1.94
CA VAL A 106 -2.90 5.80 -2.20
C VAL A 106 -2.36 5.10 -3.45
N LEU A 107 -2.19 5.86 -4.54
CA LEU A 107 -1.62 5.33 -5.78
C LEU A 107 -0.19 4.83 -5.59
N ALA A 108 0.64 5.60 -4.88
CA ALA A 108 2.03 5.23 -4.62
C ALA A 108 2.13 3.91 -3.85
N GLY A 109 1.36 3.76 -2.77
CA GLY A 109 1.34 2.53 -1.99
C GLY A 109 0.83 1.33 -2.81
N ALA A 110 -0.24 1.52 -3.57
CA ALA A 110 -0.74 0.45 -4.44
C ALA A 110 0.28 0.06 -5.53
N ILE A 111 0.98 1.03 -6.14
CA ILE A 111 2.05 0.79 -7.12
C ILE A 111 3.23 0.07 -6.46
N GLY A 112 3.66 0.48 -5.26
CA GLY A 112 4.75 -0.16 -4.52
C GLY A 112 4.49 -1.66 -4.34
N ASN A 113 3.34 -2.03 -3.81
CA ASN A 113 2.97 -3.43 -3.61
C ASN A 113 2.75 -4.22 -4.93
N ILE A 114 2.37 -3.54 -6.03
CA ILE A 114 2.30 -4.15 -7.36
C ILE A 114 3.71 -4.47 -7.88
N ILE A 115 4.68 -3.60 -7.70
CA ILE A 115 6.07 -3.82 -8.13
C ILE A 115 6.60 -5.12 -7.52
N ASP A 116 6.40 -5.35 -6.23
CA ASP A 116 6.81 -6.58 -5.56
C ASP A 116 6.13 -7.80 -6.20
N SER A 117 4.79 -7.74 -6.32
CA SER A 117 3.99 -8.84 -6.88
C SER A 117 4.37 -9.17 -8.32
N LEU A 118 4.75 -8.18 -9.12
CA LEU A 118 5.14 -8.37 -10.51
C LEU A 118 6.57 -8.89 -10.64
N PHE A 119 7.52 -8.25 -9.95
CA PHE A 119 8.93 -8.35 -10.33
C PHE A 119 9.80 -9.06 -9.31
N TYR A 120 9.47 -9.08 -8.01
CA TYR A 120 10.35 -9.63 -6.98
C TYR A 120 10.61 -11.13 -7.17
N GLY A 121 9.62 -11.89 -7.63
CA GLY A 121 9.82 -13.30 -7.99
C GLY A 121 10.96 -13.50 -8.97
N VAL A 122 10.99 -12.68 -10.03
CA VAL A 122 12.01 -12.74 -11.08
C VAL A 122 13.33 -12.12 -10.62
N ILE A 123 13.29 -10.95 -9.99
CA ILE A 123 14.50 -10.24 -9.54
C ILE A 123 15.29 -11.08 -8.53
N PHE A 124 14.60 -11.73 -7.60
CA PHE A 124 15.23 -12.56 -6.56
C PHE A 124 15.23 -14.06 -6.88
N GLY A 125 14.78 -14.47 -8.07
CA GLY A 125 14.93 -15.82 -8.61
C GLY A 125 14.06 -16.91 -7.98
N TYR A 126 12.95 -16.57 -7.29
CA TYR A 126 12.10 -17.54 -6.59
C TYR A 126 10.73 -17.82 -7.25
N ALA A 127 10.26 -16.95 -8.15
CA ALA A 127 8.97 -17.12 -8.82
C ALA A 127 8.93 -16.41 -10.18
N PRO A 128 8.03 -16.81 -11.11
CA PRO A 128 7.85 -16.08 -12.35
C PRO A 128 7.17 -14.73 -12.14
N ILE A 129 7.10 -13.91 -13.20
CA ILE A 129 6.38 -12.61 -13.21
C ILE A 129 4.93 -12.82 -12.74
N LEU A 130 4.38 -11.84 -11.99
CA LEU A 130 3.05 -11.85 -11.35
C LEU A 130 2.94 -12.73 -10.08
N TYR A 131 3.97 -13.47 -9.73
CA TYR A 131 3.98 -14.38 -8.58
C TYR A 131 4.94 -13.95 -7.47
N GLY A 132 5.45 -12.72 -7.50
CA GLY A 132 6.25 -12.16 -6.42
C GLY A 132 5.45 -12.00 -5.12
N SER A 133 6.11 -12.08 -3.97
CA SER A 133 5.54 -11.80 -2.65
C SER A 133 5.82 -10.35 -2.25
N VAL A 134 4.87 -9.73 -1.56
CA VAL A 134 5.07 -8.39 -1.00
C VAL A 134 5.98 -8.50 0.23
N VAL A 135 6.94 -7.60 0.33
CA VAL A 135 7.86 -7.54 1.48
C VAL A 135 7.26 -6.64 2.56
N ASP A 136 6.97 -7.23 3.73
CA ASP A 136 6.47 -6.53 4.91
C ASP A 136 7.54 -6.55 6.00
N MET A 137 7.61 -5.47 6.83
CA MET A 137 8.66 -5.36 7.83
C MET A 137 8.29 -4.56 9.09
N PHE A 138 7.39 -3.59 9.03
CA PHE A 138 7.07 -2.77 10.19
C PHE A 138 6.15 -3.52 11.14
N TYR A 139 6.62 -3.74 12.36
CA TYR A 139 5.91 -4.48 13.39
C TYR A 139 5.84 -3.68 14.68
N PHE A 140 4.63 -3.51 15.21
CA PHE A 140 4.35 -2.72 16.42
C PHE A 140 3.58 -3.55 17.44
N PRO A 141 4.21 -4.52 18.15
CA PRO A 141 3.57 -5.29 19.21
C PRO A 141 3.38 -4.42 20.45
N LEU A 142 2.37 -3.54 20.46
CA LEU A 142 2.23 -2.47 21.46
C LEU A 142 2.07 -3.00 22.87
N PHE A 143 1.07 -3.87 23.11
CA PHE A 143 0.82 -4.52 24.39
C PHE A 143 0.06 -5.82 24.19
N LEU A 144 0.22 -6.74 25.15
CA LEU A 144 -0.47 -8.01 25.15
C LEU A 144 -1.90 -7.82 25.66
N LEU A 145 -2.88 -8.35 24.93
CA LEU A 145 -4.26 -8.35 25.38
C LEU A 145 -4.43 -9.38 26.51
N PRO A 146 -5.19 -9.07 27.57
CA PRO A 146 -5.47 -10.04 28.62
C PRO A 146 -6.19 -11.27 28.08
N ASP A 147 -5.92 -12.45 28.66
CA ASP A 147 -6.49 -13.73 28.20
C ASP A 147 -8.02 -13.76 28.16
N TRP A 148 -8.68 -12.95 29.02
CA TRP A 148 -10.13 -12.81 29.04
C TRP A 148 -10.73 -11.99 27.89
N PHE A 149 -9.89 -11.33 27.08
CA PHE A 149 -10.37 -10.49 25.96
C PHE A 149 -10.98 -11.38 24.87
N PRO A 150 -12.23 -11.11 24.42
CA PRO A 150 -12.89 -11.96 23.43
C PRO A 150 -12.09 -12.04 22.12
N VAL A 151 -11.91 -13.27 21.62
CA VAL A 151 -11.29 -13.59 20.29
C VAL A 151 -9.78 -13.37 20.23
N PHE A 152 -9.21 -12.35 20.88
CA PHE A 152 -7.80 -11.95 20.74
C PHE A 152 -7.02 -12.02 22.06
N GLY A 153 -7.59 -12.66 23.13
CA GLY A 153 -6.89 -12.83 24.40
C GLY A 153 -5.56 -13.56 24.23
N GLY A 154 -4.50 -13.07 24.87
CA GLY A 154 -3.16 -13.60 24.74
C GLY A 154 -2.39 -13.17 23.50
N GLU A 155 -3.00 -12.40 22.58
CA GLU A 155 -2.32 -11.83 21.40
C GLU A 155 -1.93 -10.36 21.62
N TYR A 156 -0.98 -9.86 20.84
CA TYR A 156 -0.66 -8.43 20.83
C TYR A 156 -1.82 -7.62 20.24
N PHE A 157 -2.07 -6.43 20.81
CA PHE A 157 -3.12 -5.51 20.34
C PHE A 157 -2.99 -5.16 18.84
N PHE A 158 -1.76 -5.07 18.32
CA PHE A 158 -1.52 -4.82 16.91
C PHE A 158 -0.51 -5.84 16.36
N PRO A 159 -0.96 -7.04 15.98
CA PRO A 159 -0.09 -8.12 15.53
C PRO A 159 0.31 -8.02 14.05
N ALA A 160 -0.24 -7.03 13.31
CA ALA A 160 0.00 -6.91 11.88
C ALA A 160 1.43 -6.44 11.58
N VAL A 161 2.07 -7.12 10.65
CA VAL A 161 3.30 -6.64 9.98
C VAL A 161 2.89 -6.00 8.67
N PHE A 162 3.43 -4.82 8.38
CA PHE A 162 3.08 -4.04 7.19
C PHE A 162 4.30 -3.30 6.64
N ASN A 163 4.17 -2.65 5.50
CA ASN A 163 5.24 -1.92 4.82
C ASN A 163 4.94 -0.43 4.65
N PHE A 164 5.87 0.31 4.05
CA PHE A 164 5.69 1.74 3.81
C PHE A 164 4.56 2.03 2.80
N ALA A 165 4.38 1.18 1.80
CA ALA A 165 3.29 1.29 0.83
C ALA A 165 1.91 1.19 1.51
N ASP A 166 1.74 0.25 2.46
CA ASP A 166 0.50 0.10 3.24
C ASP A 166 0.23 1.34 4.10
N SER A 167 1.30 1.93 4.68
CA SER A 167 1.20 3.20 5.40
C SER A 167 0.70 4.33 4.49
N CYS A 168 1.23 4.43 3.28
CA CYS A 168 0.80 5.42 2.29
C CYS A 168 -0.69 5.22 1.91
N VAL A 169 -1.13 3.98 1.68
CA VAL A 169 -2.54 3.67 1.40
C VAL A 169 -3.41 4.08 2.58
N THR A 170 -3.05 3.68 3.80
CA THR A 170 -3.83 3.95 5.01
C THR A 170 -3.96 5.44 5.28
N VAL A 171 -2.84 6.18 5.30
CA VAL A 171 -2.83 7.64 5.51
C VAL A 171 -3.60 8.36 4.39
N GLY A 172 -3.39 7.94 3.15
CA GLY A 172 -4.10 8.48 2.00
C GLY A 172 -5.61 8.28 2.10
N LEU A 173 -6.07 7.06 2.39
CA LEU A 173 -7.50 6.76 2.50
C LEU A 173 -8.16 7.48 3.68
N ILE A 174 -7.54 7.44 4.87
CA ILE A 174 -8.07 8.16 6.05
C ILE A 174 -8.13 9.67 5.78
N GLY A 175 -7.07 10.23 5.18
CA GLY A 175 -7.05 11.64 4.83
C GLY A 175 -8.14 12.01 3.82
N LEU A 176 -8.41 11.17 2.81
CA LEU A 176 -9.45 11.41 1.81
C LEU A 176 -10.86 11.45 2.40
N LEU A 177 -11.13 10.81 3.55
CA LEU A 177 -12.42 10.92 4.23
C LEU A 177 -12.77 12.38 4.57
N PHE A 178 -11.77 13.22 4.85
CA PHE A 178 -11.98 14.65 5.11
C PHE A 178 -12.22 15.48 3.83
N PHE A 179 -11.98 14.89 2.66
CA PHE A 179 -12.11 15.53 1.34
C PHE A 179 -13.19 14.89 0.46
N LEU A 180 -14.11 14.12 1.02
CA LEU A 180 -15.17 13.41 0.27
C LEU A 180 -16.00 14.36 -0.61
N LYS A 181 -16.15 15.61 -0.20
CA LYS A 181 -16.88 16.64 -0.97
C LYS A 181 -16.25 16.91 -2.35
N ASP A 182 -14.94 16.76 -2.49
CA ASP A 182 -14.24 16.97 -3.77
C ASP A 182 -14.63 15.90 -4.83
N PHE A 183 -15.19 14.77 -4.36
CA PHE A 183 -15.67 13.67 -5.20
C PHE A 183 -17.20 13.70 -5.42
N ALA A 184 -17.94 14.38 -4.53
CA ALA A 184 -19.40 14.39 -4.53
C ALA A 184 -20.04 15.45 -5.43
N ASP A 185 -19.32 16.46 -5.91
CA ASP A 185 -19.86 17.63 -6.61
C ASP A 185 -20.31 17.38 -8.08
N GLU A 186 -20.51 16.14 -8.49
CA GLU A 186 -21.03 15.82 -9.83
C GLU A 186 -22.54 16.06 -10.02
N LYS A 187 -23.31 16.28 -8.95
CA LYS A 187 -24.80 16.35 -9.04
C LYS A 187 -25.42 17.75 -9.03
N LYS A 188 -24.65 18.83 -8.99
CA LYS A 188 -25.19 20.20 -8.91
C LYS A 188 -25.12 21.03 -10.19
N GLY A 189 -24.67 20.45 -11.31
CA GLY A 189 -24.50 21.17 -12.59
C GLY A 189 -25.55 20.91 -13.66
N GLU A 190 -26.55 20.08 -13.40
CA GLU A 190 -27.68 19.84 -14.32
C GLU A 190 -29.00 20.18 -13.63
N LYS A 191 -29.32 21.49 -13.60
CA LYS A 191 -30.69 22.03 -13.54
C LYS A 191 -30.73 23.35 -14.28
#